data_985f32a610923024392d2e3f9d45a9bb
#
_entry.id   985f32a610923024392d2e3f9d45a9bb
#
_cell.length_a   1.000
_cell.length_b   1.000
_cell.length_c   1.000
_cell.angle_alpha   90.00
_cell.angle_beta   90.00
_cell.angle_gamma   90.00
#
_symmetry.space_group_name_H-M   'P 1'
#
loop_
_entity.id
_entity.type
_entity.pdbx_description
1 polymer ?
#
loop_
_entity_poly.entity_id
_entity_poly.type
_entity_poly.pdbx_seq_one_letter_code
_entity_poly.pdbx_strand_id
1 'polypeptide(L)'
;MVSEDNGAFIRNIAEVAWREFPNHFGGALSKPLVMPETAGSRHLDYRISMYQPMARVARHKHQVQEQIYHVLEGEGLMEIAGNNHVVRKHDFIFLPPGVEHAISNSGLVDLVFLVITSPVTDDSPA
;
A
#
# COMPACT_ATOMS: atom_id res chain seq x y z
N MET A 1 7.85 -18.36 -9.39
CA MET A 1 9.28 -18.23 -9.71
C MET A 1 10.12 -18.94 -8.66
N VAL A 2 11.06 -19.74 -9.11
CA VAL A 2 12.00 -20.40 -8.21
C VAL A 2 13.30 -19.57 -8.21
N SER A 3 13.72 -19.14 -7.03
CA SER A 3 14.98 -18.43 -6.88
C SER A 3 16.10 -19.42 -6.59
N GLU A 4 17.23 -19.30 -7.30
CA GLU A 4 18.44 -20.06 -7.04
C GLU A 4 19.33 -19.36 -6.01
N ASP A 5 18.93 -18.18 -5.52
CA ASP A 5 19.73 -17.31 -4.66
C ASP A 5 19.28 -17.39 -3.19
N ASN A 6 18.98 -18.59 -2.70
CA ASN A 6 18.55 -18.81 -1.31
C ASN A 6 17.31 -17.99 -0.90
N GLY A 7 16.36 -17.87 -1.82
CA GLY A 7 15.13 -17.10 -1.60
C GLY A 7 15.19 -15.65 -2.07
N ALA A 8 16.37 -15.12 -2.34
CA ALA A 8 16.48 -13.77 -2.92
C ALA A 8 16.09 -13.80 -4.40
N PHE A 9 15.48 -12.72 -4.89
CA PHE A 9 15.10 -12.63 -6.30
C PHE A 9 15.15 -11.18 -6.79
N ILE A 10 15.20 -11.06 -8.10
CA ILE A 10 15.05 -9.79 -8.80
C ILE A 10 13.90 -9.96 -9.78
N ARG A 11 12.90 -9.09 -9.68
CA ARG A 11 11.77 -9.06 -10.60
C ARG A 11 11.46 -7.63 -11.01
N ASN A 12 10.84 -7.49 -12.15
CA ASN A 12 10.32 -6.21 -12.61
C ASN A 12 8.86 -6.07 -12.22
N ILE A 13 8.41 -4.87 -11.89
CA ILE A 13 7.01 -4.58 -11.55
C ILE A 13 6.07 -5.05 -12.67
N ALA A 14 6.50 -4.98 -13.92
CA ALA A 14 5.70 -5.41 -15.07
C ALA A 14 5.32 -6.90 -15.03
N GLU A 15 6.05 -7.72 -14.29
CA GLU A 15 5.77 -9.15 -14.16
C GLU A 15 4.63 -9.46 -13.19
N VAL A 16 4.18 -8.48 -12.41
CA VAL A 16 3.16 -8.67 -11.37
C VAL A 16 1.86 -8.05 -11.84
N ALA A 17 0.77 -8.82 -11.72
CA ALA A 17 -0.55 -8.35 -12.14
C ALA A 17 -1.17 -7.41 -11.09
N TRP A 18 -1.95 -6.45 -11.58
CA TRP A 18 -2.82 -5.65 -10.73
C TRP A 18 -3.91 -6.51 -10.12
N ARG A 19 -4.21 -6.27 -8.85
CA ARG A 19 -5.30 -6.94 -8.13
C ARG A 19 -6.12 -5.90 -7.38
N GLU A 20 -7.42 -6.18 -7.24
CA GLU A 20 -8.29 -5.44 -6.34
C GLU A 20 -8.32 -6.19 -5.00
N PHE A 21 -7.97 -5.49 -3.92
CA PHE A 21 -8.00 -6.04 -2.58
C PHE A 21 -9.31 -5.67 -1.87
N PRO A 22 -9.70 -6.40 -0.81
CA PRO A 22 -10.90 -6.07 -0.04
C PRO A 22 -10.90 -4.61 0.43
N ASN A 23 -12.09 -4.01 0.47
CA ASN A 23 -12.32 -2.64 0.93
C ASN A 23 -11.63 -1.55 0.09
N HIS A 24 -11.32 -1.88 -1.16
CA HIS A 24 -10.80 -0.95 -2.16
C HIS A 24 -11.84 -0.78 -3.25
N PHE A 25 -12.13 0.46 -3.64
CA PHE A 25 -13.27 0.78 -4.51
C PHE A 25 -12.89 1.74 -5.62
N GLY A 26 -13.60 1.60 -6.75
CA GLY A 26 -13.54 2.58 -7.84
C GLY A 26 -12.29 2.50 -8.70
N GLY A 27 -11.62 1.37 -8.75
CA GLY A 27 -10.37 1.22 -9.50
C GLY A 27 -9.15 1.47 -8.64
N ALA A 28 -9.23 1.13 -7.37
CA ALA A 28 -8.09 1.13 -6.44
C ALA A 28 -7.41 -0.23 -6.54
N LEU A 29 -6.31 -0.30 -7.29
CA LEU A 29 -5.61 -1.53 -7.62
C LEU A 29 -4.22 -1.54 -6.99
N SER A 30 -3.71 -2.72 -6.72
CA SER A 30 -2.35 -2.90 -6.19
C SER A 30 -1.66 -4.10 -6.81
N LYS A 31 -0.35 -4.01 -6.94
CA LYS A 31 0.52 -5.15 -7.27
C LYS A 31 1.23 -5.58 -5.99
N PRO A 32 0.98 -6.80 -5.50
CA PRO A 32 1.66 -7.31 -4.31
C PRO A 32 3.07 -7.80 -4.70
N LEU A 33 4.05 -6.93 -4.57
CA LEU A 33 5.41 -7.20 -5.01
C LEU A 33 6.15 -8.13 -4.05
N VAL A 34 6.02 -7.88 -2.74
CA VAL A 34 6.59 -8.74 -1.69
C VAL A 34 5.51 -8.94 -0.64
N MET A 35 5.12 -10.18 -0.45
CA MET A 35 4.21 -10.61 0.63
C MET A 35 4.40 -12.12 0.85
N PRO A 36 3.86 -12.70 1.92
CA PRO A 36 4.06 -14.12 2.19
C PRO A 36 3.72 -15.04 1.01
N GLU A 37 2.61 -14.77 0.32
CA GLU A 37 2.16 -15.60 -0.82
C GLU A 37 3.08 -15.49 -2.04
N THR A 38 3.70 -14.33 -2.26
CA THR A 38 4.48 -14.08 -3.48
C THR A 38 5.97 -14.25 -3.27
N ALA A 39 6.47 -14.05 -2.07
CA ALA A 39 7.90 -14.01 -1.78
C ALA A 39 8.31 -14.84 -0.57
N GLY A 40 7.35 -15.36 0.20
CA GLY A 40 7.64 -16.02 1.46
C GLY A 40 8.18 -15.10 2.53
N SER A 41 7.85 -13.80 2.43
CA SER A 41 8.32 -12.80 3.38
C SER A 41 7.72 -13.03 4.77
N ARG A 42 8.49 -12.71 5.80
CA ARG A 42 8.06 -12.83 7.20
C ARG A 42 7.77 -11.50 7.87
N HIS A 43 8.44 -10.44 7.41
CA HIS A 43 8.42 -9.15 8.09
C HIS A 43 7.91 -8.02 7.21
N LEU A 44 8.05 -8.15 5.88
CA LEU A 44 7.76 -7.07 4.95
C LEU A 44 6.62 -7.43 4.01
N ASP A 45 5.71 -6.48 3.83
CA ASP A 45 4.75 -6.44 2.74
C ASP A 45 5.07 -5.19 1.93
N TYR A 46 5.26 -5.32 0.63
CA TYR A 46 5.62 -4.24 -0.26
C TYR A 46 4.75 -4.25 -1.49
N ARG A 47 4.02 -3.16 -1.71
CA ARG A 47 3.07 -3.02 -2.81
C ARG A 47 3.27 -1.71 -3.53
N ILE A 48 2.94 -1.73 -4.83
CA ILE A 48 2.67 -0.51 -5.58
C ILE A 48 1.17 -0.46 -5.85
N SER A 49 0.59 0.70 -5.59
CA SER A 49 -0.85 0.94 -5.76
C SER A 49 -1.10 1.98 -6.83
N MET A 50 -2.15 1.78 -7.60
CA MET A 50 -2.62 2.73 -8.60
C MET A 50 -4.11 2.94 -8.38
N TYR A 51 -4.49 4.17 -8.06
CA TYR A 51 -5.87 4.56 -7.85
C TYR A 51 -6.31 5.46 -9.00
N GLN A 52 -7.31 5.01 -9.74
CA GLN A 52 -7.93 5.86 -10.75
C GLN A 52 -8.63 7.05 -10.08
N PRO A 53 -8.92 8.14 -10.82
CA PRO A 53 -9.65 9.25 -10.23
C PRO A 53 -10.90 8.79 -9.49
N MET A 54 -11.10 9.28 -8.28
CA MET A 54 -12.18 8.93 -7.33
C MET A 54 -12.04 7.56 -6.66
N ALA A 55 -11.06 6.75 -7.01
CA ALA A 55 -10.80 5.50 -6.32
C ALA A 55 -10.34 5.73 -4.88
N ARG A 56 -10.67 4.80 -4.00
CA ARG A 56 -10.39 4.93 -2.58
C ARG A 56 -10.28 3.60 -1.87
N VAL A 57 -9.64 3.62 -0.72
CA VAL A 57 -9.69 2.53 0.27
C VAL A 57 -10.61 2.96 1.43
N ALA A 58 -11.32 2.01 2.02
CA ALA A 58 -12.13 2.28 3.20
C ALA A 58 -11.24 2.70 4.38
N ARG A 59 -11.77 3.59 5.23
CA ARG A 59 -11.10 4.01 6.47
C ARG A 59 -10.80 2.79 7.34
N HIS A 60 -9.58 2.68 7.82
CA HIS A 60 -9.13 1.54 8.61
C HIS A 60 -7.96 1.91 9.51
N LYS A 61 -7.66 1.04 10.45
CA LYS A 61 -6.46 1.14 11.29
C LYS A 61 -5.89 -0.25 11.50
N HIS A 62 -4.62 -0.29 11.84
CA HIS A 62 -3.90 -1.52 12.14
C HIS A 62 -3.59 -1.60 13.64
N GLN A 63 -3.62 -2.81 14.20
CA GLN A 63 -3.35 -3.00 15.63
C GLN A 63 -1.87 -2.98 15.95
N VAL A 64 -1.05 -3.61 15.11
CA VAL A 64 0.39 -3.75 15.34
C VAL A 64 1.24 -3.32 14.16
N GLN A 65 0.68 -3.29 12.96
CA GLN A 65 1.42 -2.95 11.74
C GLN A 65 1.76 -1.47 11.68
N GLU A 66 2.97 -1.20 11.23
CA GLU A 66 3.40 0.13 10.79
C GLU A 66 3.34 0.17 9.26
N GLN A 67 3.05 1.33 8.70
CA GLN A 67 3.03 1.51 7.25
C GLN A 67 3.78 2.77 6.84
N ILE A 68 4.39 2.69 5.66
CA ILE A 68 4.88 3.86 4.94
C ILE A 68 4.14 3.90 3.59
N TYR A 69 3.56 5.05 3.28
CA TYR A 69 3.06 5.36 1.94
C TYR A 69 4.02 6.35 1.30
N HIS A 70 4.36 6.13 0.04
CA HIS A 70 5.26 7.04 -0.69
C HIS A 70 4.64 7.35 -2.04
N VAL A 71 4.22 8.58 -2.25
CA VAL A 71 3.55 9.00 -3.49
C VAL A 71 4.59 9.15 -4.60
N LEU A 72 4.33 8.48 -5.74
CA LEU A 72 5.19 8.53 -6.92
C LEU A 72 4.62 9.46 -7.99
N GLU A 73 3.30 9.46 -8.17
CA GLU A 73 2.61 10.25 -9.20
C GLU A 73 1.21 10.62 -8.75
N GLY A 74 0.71 11.74 -9.25
CA GLY A 74 -0.63 12.18 -9.01
C GLY A 74 -0.79 12.95 -7.71
N GLU A 75 -2.05 13.16 -7.33
CA GLU A 75 -2.45 13.87 -6.14
C GLU A 75 -3.54 13.09 -5.43
N GLY A 76 -3.43 12.97 -4.12
CA GLY A 76 -4.39 12.25 -3.31
C GLY A 76 -4.83 13.03 -2.09
N LEU A 77 -5.89 12.54 -1.47
CA LEU A 77 -6.36 13.02 -0.18
C LEU A 77 -6.08 11.92 0.84
N MET A 78 -5.24 12.22 1.82
CA MET A 78 -4.90 11.33 2.91
C MET A 78 -5.62 11.78 4.17
N GLU A 79 -6.50 10.92 4.68
CA GLU A 79 -7.17 11.15 5.96
C GLU A 79 -6.37 10.45 7.05
N ILE A 80 -5.96 11.19 8.07
CA ILE A 80 -5.22 10.68 9.22
C ILE A 80 -5.91 11.18 10.48
N ALA A 81 -6.38 10.27 11.31
CA ALA A 81 -7.05 10.58 12.58
C ALA A 81 -8.16 11.64 12.41
N GLY A 82 -8.93 11.54 11.30
CA GLY A 82 -10.02 12.44 10.99
C GLY A 82 -9.64 13.75 10.30
N ASN A 83 -8.34 14.00 10.08
CA ASN A 83 -7.86 15.21 9.39
C ASN A 83 -7.44 14.89 7.96
N ASN A 84 -7.84 15.73 7.03
CA ASN A 84 -7.54 15.56 5.61
C ASN A 84 -6.28 16.31 5.21
N HIS A 85 -5.42 15.64 4.45
CA HIS A 85 -4.18 16.20 3.94
C HIS A 85 -4.07 15.92 2.45
N VAL A 86 -3.76 16.92 1.66
CA VAL A 86 -3.42 16.72 0.26
C VAL A 86 -2.00 16.22 0.17
N VAL A 87 -1.81 15.10 -0.54
CA VAL A 87 -0.49 14.50 -0.73
C VAL A 87 -0.17 14.47 -2.23
N ARG A 88 1.10 14.68 -2.55
CA ARG A 88 1.60 14.81 -3.91
C ARG A 88 2.88 14.01 -4.09
N LYS A 89 3.36 13.98 -5.32
CA LYS A 89 4.62 13.33 -5.68
C LYS A 89 5.74 13.65 -4.69
N HIS A 90 6.43 12.62 -4.24
CA HIS A 90 7.52 12.63 -3.27
C HIS A 90 7.11 12.81 -1.80
N ASP A 91 5.83 13.03 -1.51
CA ASP A 91 5.39 12.97 -0.13
C ASP A 91 5.45 11.53 0.36
N PHE A 92 5.90 11.36 1.59
CA PHE A 92 5.82 10.06 2.26
C PHE A 92 5.08 10.23 3.58
N ILE A 93 4.33 9.21 3.95
CA ILE A 93 3.46 9.21 5.11
C ILE A 93 3.86 8.02 5.98
N PHE A 94 4.11 8.27 7.26
CA PHE A 94 4.30 7.21 8.23
C PHE A 94 3.05 7.05 9.07
N LEU A 95 2.56 5.82 9.18
CA LEU A 95 1.36 5.46 9.93
C LEU A 95 1.73 4.48 11.02
N PRO A 96 1.81 4.92 12.28
CA PRO A 96 2.00 4.02 13.41
C PRO A 96 0.76 3.17 13.66
N PRO A 97 0.88 2.08 14.45
CA PRO A 97 -0.28 1.30 14.85
C PRO A 97 -1.34 2.15 15.56
N GLY A 98 -2.61 1.81 15.34
CA GLY A 98 -3.74 2.44 16.02
C GLY A 98 -4.23 3.75 15.41
N VAL A 99 -3.57 4.26 14.39
CA VAL A 99 -4.00 5.50 13.71
C VAL A 99 -4.92 5.16 12.56
N GLU A 100 -6.15 5.65 12.65
CA GLU A 100 -7.14 5.48 11.59
C GLU A 100 -6.78 6.32 10.38
N HIS A 101 -6.85 5.73 9.19
CA HIS A 101 -6.47 6.41 7.97
C HIS A 101 -7.22 5.89 6.75
N ALA A 102 -7.23 6.68 5.70
CA ALA A 102 -7.74 6.35 4.39
C ALA A 102 -7.07 7.22 3.34
N ILE A 103 -6.93 6.71 2.13
CA ILE A 103 -6.43 7.48 1.00
C ILE A 103 -7.38 7.36 -0.18
N SER A 104 -7.54 8.46 -0.91
CA SER A 104 -8.35 8.51 -2.12
C SER A 104 -7.65 9.34 -3.19
N ASN A 105 -7.98 9.07 -4.44
CA ASN A 105 -7.51 9.90 -5.54
C ASN A 105 -8.44 11.10 -5.71
N SER A 106 -7.96 12.28 -5.34
CA SER A 106 -8.69 13.54 -5.46
C SER A 106 -8.33 14.32 -6.72
N GLY A 107 -7.43 13.79 -7.53
CA GLY A 107 -6.94 14.43 -8.75
C GLY A 107 -7.64 13.95 -10.02
N LEU A 108 -7.07 14.36 -11.16
CA LEU A 108 -7.60 14.08 -12.49
C LEU A 108 -6.82 12.98 -13.24
N VAL A 109 -5.69 12.57 -12.69
CA VAL A 109 -4.84 11.50 -13.23
C VAL A 109 -4.69 10.40 -12.19
N ASP A 110 -4.13 9.26 -12.58
CA ASP A 110 -3.90 8.16 -11.65
C ASP A 110 -2.97 8.57 -10.51
N LEU A 111 -3.35 8.18 -9.31
CA LEU A 111 -2.52 8.32 -8.12
C LEU A 111 -1.72 7.02 -7.97
N VAL A 112 -0.39 7.13 -7.99
CA VAL A 112 0.51 5.99 -7.87
C VAL A 112 1.35 6.17 -6.62
N PHE A 113 1.39 5.14 -5.78
CA PHE A 113 2.16 5.19 -4.53
C PHE A 113 2.62 3.80 -4.10
N LEU A 114 3.70 3.80 -3.34
CA LEU A 114 4.24 2.60 -2.70
C LEU A 114 3.64 2.47 -1.31
N VAL A 115 3.42 1.22 -0.88
CA VAL A 115 3.00 0.90 0.48
C VAL A 115 3.92 -0.17 1.04
N ILE A 116 4.56 0.14 2.14
CA ILE A 116 5.41 -0.81 2.88
C ILE A 116 4.74 -1.04 4.22
N THR A 117 4.53 -2.30 4.58
CA THR A 117 3.87 -2.68 5.82
C THR A 117 4.70 -3.72 6.56
N SER A 118 4.86 -3.56 7.85
CA SER A 118 5.55 -4.51 8.72
C SER A 118 4.93 -4.49 10.13
N PRO A 119 4.73 -5.66 10.75
CA PRO A 119 4.89 -7.01 10.22
C PRO A 119 3.84 -7.35 9.16
N VAL A 120 3.92 -8.55 8.58
CA VAL A 120 3.02 -8.96 7.48
C VAL A 120 1.61 -9.31 7.93
N THR A 121 1.40 -9.56 9.22
CA THR A 121 0.09 -9.81 9.81
C THR A 121 -0.21 -8.74 10.85
N ASP A 122 -1.50 -8.48 11.04
CA ASP A 122 -1.95 -7.47 12.01
C ASP A 122 -2.47 -8.10 13.30
N ASP A 123 -2.00 -9.29 13.62
CA ASP A 123 -2.40 -9.99 14.83
C ASP A 123 -1.72 -9.38 16.05
N SER A 124 -2.53 -8.99 17.03
CA SER A 124 -2.01 -8.53 18.30
C SER A 124 -1.34 -9.70 19.03
N PRO A 125 -0.13 -9.52 19.58
CA PRO A 125 0.48 -10.53 20.44
C PRO A 125 -0.42 -10.80 21.64
N ALA A 126 -0.63 -12.07 21.91
CA ALA A 126 -1.46 -12.47 23.05
C ALA A 126 -0.78 -12.12 24.38
#